data_63d592c9e2d61e5874adc40757fba07e
#
_entry.id   63d592c9e2d61e5874adc40757fba07e
#
_cell.length_a   1.000
_cell.length_b   1.000
_cell.length_c   1.000
_cell.angle_alpha   90.00
_cell.angle_beta   90.00
_cell.angle_gamma   90.00
#
_symmetry.space_group_name_H-M   'P 1'
#
loop_
_entity.id
_entity.type
_entity.pdbx_description
1 polymer ?
#
loop_
_entity_poly.entity_id
_entity_poly.type
_entity_poly.pdbx_seq_one_letter_code
_entity_poly.pdbx_strand_id
1 'polypeptide(L)'
;MLDIASTMRRSALILLVLARTASAQGTVSGQVSLLERPGEQSEDLTDVIVWLEPAAGARVRTSPTTTTIQLQGRQFSPRVRVVSQRSRVEFPNADSFSHNVFSKAPDGAFDTGVYPRGRTKDQTFKEPGVFPIYCNIHPRMTGYVVVLATPYYAQAGEDGRFAVAGVPAGNYVLHLWHDRVAEGATKTLAVSATGATLGTIPLDARGYRFVQHKNKFGQEYTSASGDRY
;
A
#
# COMPACT_ATOMS: atom_id res chain seq x y z
N MET A 1 68.92 13.68 -48.73
CA MET A 1 67.51 13.52 -49.06
C MET A 1 66.97 12.47 -48.12
N LEU A 2 66.32 12.86 -47.00
CA LEU A 2 65.72 11.94 -46.05
C LEU A 2 64.21 11.92 -46.27
N ASP A 3 63.72 10.75 -46.51
CA ASP A 3 62.31 10.48 -46.75
C ASP A 3 61.67 10.14 -45.38
N ILE A 4 60.70 10.96 -44.87
CA ILE A 4 60.02 10.77 -43.62
C ILE A 4 58.64 10.20 -43.96
N ALA A 5 58.51 8.86 -43.84
CA ALA A 5 57.24 8.19 -43.96
C ALA A 5 56.40 8.37 -42.64
N SER A 6 55.37 9.20 -42.72
CA SER A 6 54.43 9.43 -41.62
C SER A 6 53.44 8.25 -41.49
N THR A 7 53.57 7.45 -40.42
CA THR A 7 52.67 6.34 -40.09
C THR A 7 51.46 6.85 -39.31
N MET A 8 50.34 7.12 -39.98
CA MET A 8 49.05 7.43 -39.35
C MET A 8 48.46 6.17 -38.64
N ARG A 9 48.58 6.11 -37.33
CA ARG A 9 47.85 5.13 -36.50
C ARG A 9 46.36 5.51 -36.45
N ARG A 10 45.52 4.77 -37.14
CA ARG A 10 44.05 4.89 -37.00
C ARG A 10 43.62 4.17 -35.72
N SER A 11 43.34 4.91 -34.66
CA SER A 11 42.71 4.40 -33.45
C SER A 11 41.23 4.15 -33.75
N ALA A 12 40.86 2.89 -33.90
CA ALA A 12 39.45 2.51 -33.99
C ALA A 12 38.82 2.56 -32.58
N LEU A 13 37.97 3.55 -32.37
CA LEU A 13 37.16 3.66 -31.13
C LEU A 13 36.02 2.63 -31.23
N ILE A 14 36.15 1.52 -30.52
CA ILE A 14 35.07 0.53 -30.41
C ILE A 14 34.04 1.08 -29.44
N LEU A 15 32.92 1.57 -29.96
CA LEU A 15 31.77 1.99 -29.18
C LEU A 15 31.03 0.75 -28.67
N LEU A 16 31.24 0.37 -27.39
CA LEU A 16 30.53 -0.74 -26.76
C LEU A 16 29.09 -0.28 -26.46
N VAL A 17 28.17 -0.57 -27.36
CA VAL A 17 26.74 -0.36 -27.14
C VAL A 17 26.24 -1.41 -26.14
N LEU A 18 26.14 -1.05 -24.87
CA LEU A 18 25.46 -1.85 -23.85
C LEU A 18 23.96 -1.88 -24.18
N ALA A 19 23.51 -2.90 -24.90
CA ALA A 19 22.10 -3.17 -25.07
C ALA A 19 21.49 -3.46 -23.68
N ARG A 20 20.73 -2.52 -23.14
CA ARG A 20 19.86 -2.78 -21.98
C ARG A 20 18.77 -3.73 -22.47
N THR A 21 18.85 -4.99 -22.08
CA THR A 21 17.75 -5.93 -22.27
C THR A 21 16.58 -5.41 -21.43
N ALA A 22 15.59 -4.83 -22.08
CA ALA A 22 14.32 -4.52 -21.44
C ALA A 22 13.72 -5.86 -20.98
N SER A 23 13.69 -6.10 -19.68
CA SER A 23 13.01 -7.27 -19.13
C SER A 23 11.53 -7.15 -19.52
N ALA A 24 10.99 -8.15 -20.19
CA ALA A 24 9.58 -8.18 -20.52
C ALA A 24 8.77 -8.15 -19.22
N GLN A 25 7.84 -7.21 -19.14
CA GLN A 25 6.99 -6.99 -17.96
C GLN A 25 5.58 -7.44 -18.29
N GLY A 26 5.05 -8.35 -17.48
CA GLY A 26 3.69 -8.85 -17.60
C GLY A 26 2.73 -8.18 -16.63
N THR A 27 1.46 -8.57 -16.72
CA THR A 27 0.40 -8.18 -15.77
C THR A 27 -0.07 -9.41 -15.02
N VAL A 28 -0.16 -9.30 -13.69
CA VAL A 28 -0.80 -10.32 -12.85
C VAL A 28 -2.21 -9.84 -12.55
N SER A 29 -3.21 -10.61 -12.98
CA SER A 29 -4.62 -10.27 -12.83
C SER A 29 -5.41 -11.39 -12.17
N GLY A 30 -6.53 -11.04 -11.55
CA GLY A 30 -7.42 -11.99 -10.89
C GLY A 30 -8.61 -11.28 -10.29
N GLN A 31 -9.34 -12.01 -9.46
CA GLN A 31 -10.46 -11.49 -8.71
C GLN A 31 -10.38 -11.95 -7.25
N VAL A 32 -10.78 -11.10 -6.33
CA VAL A 32 -10.93 -11.43 -4.92
C VAL A 32 -12.42 -11.51 -4.59
N SER A 33 -12.79 -12.42 -3.69
CA SER A 33 -14.11 -12.44 -3.06
C SER A 33 -13.96 -12.48 -1.54
N LEU A 34 -14.88 -11.86 -0.82
CA LEU A 34 -14.97 -12.01 0.63
C LEU A 34 -15.97 -13.11 0.96
N LEU A 35 -15.54 -14.07 1.77
CA LEU A 35 -16.44 -15.03 2.42
C LEU A 35 -16.96 -14.40 3.69
N GLU A 36 -18.21 -14.02 3.70
CA GLU A 36 -18.88 -13.34 4.80
C GLU A 36 -19.97 -14.22 5.41
N ARG A 37 -20.47 -13.82 6.58
CA ARG A 37 -21.60 -14.53 7.19
C ARG A 37 -22.88 -14.30 6.38
N PRO A 38 -23.84 -15.23 6.44
CA PRO A 38 -25.14 -15.03 5.81
C PRO A 38 -25.76 -13.70 6.21
N GLY A 39 -26.20 -12.93 5.24
CA GLY A 39 -26.78 -11.60 5.45
C GLY A 39 -25.78 -10.46 5.55
N GLU A 40 -24.46 -10.76 5.54
CA GLU A 40 -23.39 -9.77 5.42
C GLU A 40 -22.79 -9.90 4.02
N GLN A 41 -22.89 -8.87 3.21
CA GLN A 41 -22.25 -8.80 1.90
C GLN A 41 -21.59 -7.43 1.72
N SER A 42 -20.33 -7.43 1.36
CA SER A 42 -19.63 -6.21 0.95
C SER A 42 -19.89 -5.96 -0.52
N GLU A 43 -20.52 -4.82 -0.81
CA GLU A 43 -20.77 -4.37 -2.19
C GLU A 43 -19.54 -3.72 -2.82
N ASP A 44 -18.55 -3.33 -1.98
CA ASP A 44 -17.35 -2.61 -2.38
C ASP A 44 -16.10 -3.32 -1.81
N LEU A 45 -15.24 -3.81 -2.69
CA LEU A 45 -13.99 -4.49 -2.36
C LEU A 45 -12.75 -3.61 -2.61
N THR A 46 -12.92 -2.30 -2.76
CA THR A 46 -11.80 -1.38 -3.02
C THR A 46 -10.78 -1.29 -1.89
N ASP A 47 -11.12 -1.73 -0.69
CA ASP A 47 -10.16 -1.81 0.43
C ASP A 47 -9.26 -3.07 0.41
N VAL A 48 -9.47 -3.99 -0.54
CA VAL A 48 -8.59 -5.14 -0.74
C VAL A 48 -7.31 -4.69 -1.43
N ILE A 49 -6.19 -4.95 -0.79
CA ILE A 49 -4.86 -4.66 -1.34
C ILE A 49 -4.18 -5.97 -1.75
N VAL A 50 -3.64 -5.98 -2.97
CA VAL A 50 -2.92 -7.11 -3.56
C VAL A 50 -1.51 -6.66 -3.91
N TRP A 51 -0.49 -7.43 -3.49
CA TRP A 51 0.88 -7.13 -3.89
C TRP A 51 1.73 -8.39 -4.10
N LEU A 52 2.83 -8.21 -4.81
CA LEU A 52 3.77 -9.26 -5.18
C LEU A 52 5.14 -8.97 -4.60
N GLU A 53 5.72 -9.95 -3.93
CA GLU A 53 7.11 -9.93 -3.48
C GLU A 53 7.91 -11.03 -4.18
N PRO A 54 9.15 -10.77 -4.66
CA PRO A 54 9.99 -11.80 -5.24
C PRO A 54 10.22 -12.94 -4.25
N ALA A 55 9.93 -14.19 -4.66
CA ALA A 55 10.03 -15.36 -3.79
C ALA A 55 11.44 -15.63 -3.24
N ALA A 56 12.49 -15.19 -3.94
CA ALA A 56 13.88 -15.30 -3.51
C ALA A 56 14.32 -14.20 -2.54
N GLY A 57 13.40 -13.36 -2.04
CA GLY A 57 13.72 -12.23 -1.15
C GLY A 57 14.53 -11.12 -1.83
N ALA A 58 14.54 -11.08 -3.17
CA ALA A 58 15.22 -10.03 -3.90
C ALA A 58 14.59 -8.66 -3.60
N ARG A 59 15.43 -7.69 -3.24
CA ARG A 59 14.96 -6.32 -2.99
C ARG A 59 14.59 -5.66 -4.30
N VAL A 60 13.37 -5.16 -4.38
CA VAL A 60 12.88 -4.37 -5.50
C VAL A 60 12.98 -2.90 -5.13
N ARG A 61 13.40 -2.07 -6.09
CA ARG A 61 13.50 -0.62 -5.86
C ARG A 61 12.11 -0.03 -5.80
N THR A 62 11.79 0.69 -4.71
CA THR A 62 10.61 1.50 -4.55
C THR A 62 10.99 2.98 -4.54
N SER A 63 10.07 3.84 -4.93
CA SER A 63 10.26 5.29 -4.87
C SER A 63 9.32 5.87 -3.82
N PRO A 64 9.85 6.46 -2.74
CA PRO A 64 9.03 7.18 -1.77
C PRO A 64 8.25 8.32 -2.43
N THR A 65 7.03 8.52 -1.97
CA THR A 65 6.13 9.59 -2.47
C THR A 65 5.57 10.38 -1.30
N THR A 66 5.02 11.56 -1.59
CA THR A 66 4.13 12.27 -0.67
C THR A 66 2.70 12.10 -1.17
N THR A 67 1.80 11.71 -0.27
CA THR A 67 0.37 11.52 -0.57
C THR A 67 -0.49 12.02 0.57
N THR A 68 -1.80 12.06 0.36
CA THR A 68 -2.76 12.65 1.30
C THR A 68 -3.83 11.65 1.71
N ILE A 69 -4.18 11.66 2.99
CA ILE A 69 -5.41 11.11 3.53
C ILE A 69 -6.15 12.27 4.19
N GLN A 70 -7.24 12.71 3.59
CA GLN A 70 -8.02 13.84 4.08
C GLN A 70 -8.87 13.44 5.29
N LEU A 71 -8.97 14.33 6.27
CA LEU A 71 -9.90 14.18 7.39
C LEU A 71 -11.15 14.99 7.06
N GLN A 72 -12.24 14.30 6.74
CA GLN A 72 -13.51 14.91 6.35
C GLN A 72 -14.69 14.04 6.76
N GLY A 73 -15.73 14.66 7.33
CA GLY A 73 -16.92 13.95 7.76
C GLY A 73 -16.65 12.94 8.89
N ARG A 74 -15.66 13.22 9.76
CA ARG A 74 -15.17 12.28 10.79
C ARG A 74 -14.64 10.95 10.23
N GLN A 75 -14.07 11.01 9.03
CA GLN A 75 -13.51 9.86 8.34
C GLN A 75 -12.12 10.19 7.78
N PHE A 76 -11.32 9.13 7.55
CA PHE A 76 -10.13 9.19 6.73
C PHE A 76 -10.52 8.92 5.27
N SER A 77 -10.14 9.81 4.34
CA SER A 77 -10.46 9.68 2.91
C SER A 77 -9.20 9.79 2.05
N PRO A 78 -8.81 8.71 1.34
CA PRO A 78 -9.40 7.38 1.38
C PRO A 78 -9.16 6.67 2.73
N ARG A 79 -10.01 5.68 3.05
CA ARG A 79 -9.90 4.88 4.28
C ARG A 79 -8.64 4.01 4.31
N VAL A 80 -8.27 3.44 3.15
CA VAL A 80 -7.05 2.67 2.96
C VAL A 80 -6.14 3.39 1.97
N ARG A 81 -4.90 3.62 2.33
CA ARG A 81 -3.88 4.22 1.47
C ARG A 81 -2.67 3.30 1.37
N VAL A 82 -2.32 2.92 0.15
CA VAL A 82 -1.07 2.20 -0.13
C VAL A 82 0.04 3.19 -0.43
N VAL A 83 1.20 2.98 0.16
CA VAL A 83 2.41 3.79 -0.08
C VAL A 83 3.64 2.91 -0.16
N SER A 84 4.67 3.37 -0.83
CA SER A 84 5.99 2.76 -0.77
C SER A 84 6.67 3.06 0.57
N GLN A 85 7.55 2.18 1.00
CA GLN A 85 8.42 2.42 2.15
C GLN A 85 9.10 3.80 2.09
N ARG A 86 9.19 4.51 3.22
CA ARG A 86 9.72 5.87 3.38
C ARG A 86 8.87 6.99 2.78
N SER A 87 7.65 6.70 2.34
CA SER A 87 6.72 7.71 1.88
C SER A 87 6.17 8.55 3.03
N ARG A 88 5.81 9.78 2.71
CA ARG A 88 5.17 10.73 3.60
C ARG A 88 3.67 10.76 3.32
N VAL A 89 2.87 10.66 4.38
CA VAL A 89 1.42 10.83 4.29
C VAL A 89 1.04 12.09 5.02
N GLU A 90 0.32 12.98 4.35
CA GLU A 90 -0.22 14.21 4.87
C GLU A 90 -1.68 14.03 5.27
N PHE A 91 -2.08 14.64 6.38
CA PHE A 91 -3.41 14.53 6.97
C PHE A 91 -4.03 15.94 7.10
N PRO A 92 -4.53 16.54 6.02
CA PRO A 92 -5.23 17.83 6.10
C PRO A 92 -6.59 17.66 6.77
N ASN A 93 -6.93 18.57 7.70
CA ASN A 93 -8.23 18.60 8.36
C ASN A 93 -9.18 19.56 7.61
N ALA A 94 -10.18 19.00 6.92
CA ALA A 94 -11.22 19.75 6.22
C ALA A 94 -12.49 19.97 7.07
N ASP A 95 -12.66 19.26 8.20
CA ASP A 95 -13.81 19.41 9.08
C ASP A 95 -13.77 20.72 9.88
N SER A 96 -14.93 21.20 10.32
CA SER A 96 -15.05 22.41 11.14
C SER A 96 -14.59 22.22 12.61
N PHE A 97 -14.25 21.01 13.00
CA PHE A 97 -13.79 20.64 14.33
C PHE A 97 -12.40 20.00 14.27
N SER A 98 -11.80 19.84 15.44
CA SER A 98 -10.44 19.30 15.55
C SER A 98 -10.40 17.79 15.40
N HIS A 99 -9.30 17.31 14.90
CA HIS A 99 -8.92 15.89 14.83
C HIS A 99 -7.52 15.69 15.40
N ASN A 100 -7.15 14.43 15.59
CA ASN A 100 -5.76 13.99 15.60
C ASN A 100 -5.62 12.71 14.83
N VAL A 101 -4.40 12.32 14.48
CA VAL A 101 -4.11 11.03 13.85
C VAL A 101 -3.07 10.32 14.70
N PHE A 102 -3.35 9.08 15.08
CA PHE A 102 -2.39 8.27 15.82
C PHE A 102 -2.40 6.82 15.35
N SER A 103 -1.29 6.14 15.55
CA SER A 103 -1.15 4.70 15.38
C SER A 103 -0.44 4.10 16.58
N LYS A 104 -0.79 2.86 16.93
CA LYS A 104 -0.12 2.05 17.94
C LYS A 104 0.58 0.83 17.34
N ALA A 105 0.79 0.83 16.01
CA ALA A 105 1.51 -0.24 15.35
C ALA A 105 2.92 -0.38 15.95
N PRO A 106 3.36 -1.59 16.31
CA PRO A 106 4.65 -1.81 17.00
C PRO A 106 5.83 -1.17 16.26
N ASP A 107 5.84 -1.26 14.92
CA ASP A 107 6.96 -0.80 14.07
C ASP A 107 6.79 0.63 13.57
N GLY A 108 5.90 1.43 14.17
CA GLY A 108 5.66 2.80 13.71
C GLY A 108 4.56 3.52 14.46
N ALA A 109 4.57 3.43 15.79
CA ALA A 109 3.65 4.22 16.62
C ALA A 109 3.92 5.72 16.46
N PHE A 110 2.85 6.50 16.32
CA PHE A 110 2.93 7.97 16.25
C PHE A 110 1.65 8.63 16.76
N ASP A 111 1.73 9.92 17.06
CA ASP A 111 0.61 10.78 17.42
C ASP A 111 0.88 12.20 16.91
N THR A 112 0.03 12.72 16.04
CA THR A 112 0.15 14.06 15.46
C THR A 112 -0.21 15.18 16.45
N GLY A 113 -0.76 14.85 17.60
CA GLY A 113 -1.47 15.81 18.47
C GLY A 113 -2.79 16.26 17.84
N VAL A 114 -3.58 17.01 18.60
CA VAL A 114 -4.85 17.57 18.13
C VAL A 114 -4.59 18.82 17.29
N TYR A 115 -5.31 18.97 16.18
CA TYR A 115 -5.20 20.15 15.31
C TYR A 115 -6.55 20.53 14.68
N PRO A 116 -6.81 21.86 14.52
CA PRO A 116 -8.07 22.37 13.99
C PRO A 116 -8.15 22.32 12.47
N ARG A 117 -9.32 22.71 11.95
CA ARG A 117 -9.61 22.91 10.51
C ARG A 117 -8.51 23.71 9.81
N GLY A 118 -8.21 23.32 8.56
CA GLY A 118 -7.27 24.00 7.68
C GLY A 118 -5.79 23.75 8.03
N ARG A 119 -5.50 22.98 9.08
CA ARG A 119 -4.13 22.57 9.39
C ARG A 119 -3.86 21.17 8.83
N THR A 120 -2.62 20.95 8.45
CA THR A 120 -2.12 19.66 7.98
C THR A 120 -1.04 19.16 8.93
N LYS A 121 -1.10 17.90 9.28
CA LYS A 121 -0.03 17.15 9.95
C LYS A 121 0.42 16.03 9.03
N ASP A 122 1.57 15.46 9.28
CA ASP A 122 2.12 14.39 8.46
C ASP A 122 2.87 13.34 9.28
N GLN A 123 3.06 12.19 8.63
CA GLN A 123 3.89 11.09 9.13
C GLN A 123 4.66 10.46 7.98
N THR A 124 5.95 10.16 8.23
CA THR A 124 6.77 9.36 7.30
C THR A 124 6.78 7.90 7.76
N PHE A 125 6.35 7.01 6.89
CA PHE A 125 6.28 5.57 7.13
C PHE A 125 7.57 4.89 6.63
N LYS A 126 8.43 4.47 7.56
CA LYS A 126 9.79 3.99 7.25
C LYS A 126 9.82 2.51 6.92
N GLU A 127 9.06 1.69 7.64
CA GLU A 127 9.09 0.23 7.54
C GLU A 127 7.85 -0.30 6.82
N PRO A 128 7.98 -1.39 6.04
CA PRO A 128 6.83 -2.07 5.45
C PRO A 128 5.90 -2.62 6.53
N GLY A 129 4.61 -2.64 6.24
CA GLY A 129 3.60 -3.17 7.16
C GLY A 129 2.25 -2.50 7.00
N VAL A 130 1.29 -2.92 7.79
CA VAL A 130 -0.03 -2.33 7.88
C VAL A 130 -0.12 -1.50 9.15
N PHE A 131 -0.39 -0.22 8.98
CA PHE A 131 -0.50 0.76 10.07
C PHE A 131 -1.94 1.20 10.21
N PRO A 132 -2.71 0.63 11.17
CA PRO A 132 -4.00 1.18 11.52
C PRO A 132 -3.82 2.61 12.05
N ILE A 133 -4.65 3.52 11.56
CA ILE A 133 -4.67 4.91 12.01
C ILE A 133 -6.04 5.23 12.59
N TYR A 134 -6.04 6.02 13.65
CA TYR A 134 -7.21 6.32 14.45
C TYR A 134 -7.28 7.82 14.81
N CYS A 135 -8.48 8.29 15.11
CA CYS A 135 -8.68 9.60 15.73
C CYS A 135 -8.99 9.44 17.23
N ASN A 136 -8.27 10.13 18.09
CA ASN A 136 -8.48 10.06 19.56
C ASN A 136 -9.77 10.72 20.04
N ILE A 137 -10.44 11.47 19.17
CA ILE A 137 -11.65 12.25 19.50
C ILE A 137 -12.91 11.54 18.99
N HIS A 138 -12.81 10.82 17.88
CA HIS A 138 -13.92 10.17 17.20
C HIS A 138 -13.74 8.64 17.21
N PRO A 139 -14.44 7.91 18.06
CA PRO A 139 -14.19 6.49 18.34
C PRO A 139 -14.38 5.54 17.15
N ARG A 140 -15.09 5.98 16.11
CA ARG A 140 -15.33 5.19 14.90
C ARG A 140 -14.41 5.56 13.73
N MET A 141 -13.59 6.60 13.89
CA MET A 141 -12.73 7.10 12.83
C MET A 141 -11.46 6.24 12.73
N THR A 142 -11.49 5.29 11.81
CA THR A 142 -10.41 4.31 11.57
C THR A 142 -10.04 4.28 10.10
N GLY A 143 -8.75 4.22 9.81
CA GLY A 143 -8.20 4.03 8.48
C GLY A 143 -6.92 3.19 8.51
N TYR A 144 -6.30 3.00 7.37
CA TYR A 144 -5.09 2.19 7.25
C TYR A 144 -4.10 2.79 6.27
N VAL A 145 -2.83 2.76 6.63
CA VAL A 145 -1.72 2.98 5.70
C VAL A 145 -1.00 1.65 5.48
N VAL A 146 -1.04 1.15 4.26
CA VAL A 146 -0.37 -0.10 3.86
C VAL A 146 0.94 0.30 3.20
N VAL A 147 2.06 -0.02 3.85
CA VAL A 147 3.41 0.35 3.41
C VAL A 147 4.07 -0.85 2.77
N LEU A 148 4.46 -0.73 1.52
CA LEU A 148 5.01 -1.83 0.74
C LEU A 148 6.49 -1.63 0.40
N ALA A 149 7.26 -2.72 0.46
CA ALA A 149 8.64 -2.80 -0.01
C ALA A 149 8.75 -3.16 -1.50
N THR A 150 7.63 -3.22 -2.20
CA THR A 150 7.53 -3.58 -3.62
C THR A 150 6.69 -2.53 -4.37
N PRO A 151 6.99 -2.25 -5.66
CA PRO A 151 6.14 -1.41 -6.49
C PRO A 151 5.03 -2.21 -7.17
N TYR A 152 5.01 -3.55 -7.04
CA TYR A 152 4.06 -4.44 -7.70
C TYR A 152 2.83 -4.65 -6.84
N TYR A 153 1.88 -3.74 -6.93
CA TYR A 153 0.63 -3.82 -6.18
C TYR A 153 -0.56 -3.27 -6.96
N ALA A 154 -1.75 -3.65 -6.55
CA ALA A 154 -3.01 -3.08 -6.99
C ALA A 154 -3.97 -2.99 -5.80
N GLN A 155 -4.85 -2.04 -5.85
CA GLN A 155 -6.09 -1.99 -5.08
C GLN A 155 -7.17 -2.63 -5.95
N ALA A 156 -7.99 -3.51 -5.37
CA ALA A 156 -9.07 -4.13 -6.12
C ALA A 156 -10.14 -3.09 -6.51
N GLY A 157 -10.87 -3.38 -7.57
CA GLY A 157 -12.10 -2.65 -7.89
C GLY A 157 -13.26 -3.06 -6.97
N GLU A 158 -14.38 -2.36 -7.07
CA GLU A 158 -15.60 -2.67 -6.32
C GLU A 158 -16.01 -4.13 -6.47
N ASP A 159 -15.86 -4.69 -7.67
CA ASP A 159 -16.16 -6.09 -8.00
C ASP A 159 -15.06 -7.10 -7.60
N GLY A 160 -14.02 -6.64 -6.91
CA GLY A 160 -12.89 -7.45 -6.47
C GLY A 160 -11.85 -7.76 -7.56
N ARG A 161 -12.00 -7.29 -8.79
CA ARG A 161 -11.00 -7.48 -9.84
C ARG A 161 -9.76 -6.64 -9.57
N PHE A 162 -8.60 -7.22 -9.87
CA PHE A 162 -7.32 -6.53 -9.75
C PHE A 162 -6.41 -6.82 -10.94
N ALA A 163 -5.48 -5.89 -11.20
CA ALA A 163 -4.43 -6.04 -12.19
C ALA A 163 -3.15 -5.34 -11.72
N VAL A 164 -2.12 -6.13 -11.41
CA VAL A 164 -0.78 -5.64 -11.06
C VAL A 164 0.05 -5.61 -12.31
N ALA A 165 0.28 -4.43 -12.85
CA ALA A 165 1.05 -4.24 -14.08
C ALA A 165 2.55 -4.12 -13.81
N GLY A 166 3.36 -4.29 -14.86
CA GLY A 166 4.80 -4.03 -14.80
C GLY A 166 5.60 -5.06 -14.01
N VAL A 167 5.08 -6.27 -13.84
CA VAL A 167 5.75 -7.35 -13.09
C VAL A 167 6.73 -8.08 -14.01
N PRO A 168 8.05 -8.09 -13.71
CA PRO A 168 9.01 -8.89 -14.46
C PRO A 168 8.71 -10.38 -14.36
N ALA A 169 9.12 -11.15 -15.38
CA ALA A 169 9.06 -12.61 -15.31
C ALA A 169 9.88 -13.14 -14.14
N GLY A 170 9.33 -14.08 -13.37
CA GLY A 170 9.97 -14.63 -12.17
C GLY A 170 9.00 -15.34 -11.23
N ASN A 171 9.52 -15.76 -10.08
CA ASN A 171 8.74 -16.37 -9.03
C ASN A 171 8.43 -15.35 -7.94
N TYR A 172 7.17 -15.30 -7.53
CA TYR A 172 6.67 -14.32 -6.56
C TYR A 172 5.80 -15.00 -5.50
N VAL A 173 5.70 -14.32 -4.37
CA VAL A 173 4.65 -14.55 -3.38
C VAL A 173 3.62 -13.42 -3.58
N LEU A 174 2.42 -13.77 -3.93
CA LEU A 174 1.26 -12.90 -3.96
C LEU A 174 0.71 -12.80 -2.54
N HIS A 175 0.45 -11.60 -2.08
CA HIS A 175 -0.18 -11.30 -0.82
C HIS A 175 -1.50 -10.57 -1.08
N LEU A 176 -2.49 -10.88 -0.27
CA LEU A 176 -3.79 -10.20 -0.26
C LEU A 176 -4.11 -9.79 1.18
N TRP A 177 -4.56 -8.57 1.36
CA TRP A 177 -4.93 -8.01 2.65
C TRP A 177 -6.28 -7.29 2.56
N HIS A 178 -7.06 -7.42 3.62
CA HIS A 178 -8.24 -6.63 3.88
C HIS A 178 -8.43 -6.53 5.39
N ASP A 179 -8.88 -5.38 5.90
CA ASP A 179 -8.96 -5.11 7.36
C ASP A 179 -9.94 -6.03 8.11
N ARG A 180 -10.86 -6.67 7.42
CA ARG A 180 -11.82 -7.63 7.99
C ARG A 180 -11.32 -9.07 7.98
N VAL A 181 -10.13 -9.31 7.46
CA VAL A 181 -9.52 -10.64 7.35
C VAL A 181 -8.37 -10.73 8.33
N ALA A 182 -8.50 -11.59 9.34
CA ALA A 182 -7.51 -11.70 10.41
C ALA A 182 -6.13 -12.13 9.92
N GLU A 183 -6.10 -13.07 8.97
CA GLU A 183 -4.88 -13.52 8.30
C GLU A 183 -5.05 -13.31 6.80
N GLY A 184 -4.23 -12.44 6.21
CA GLY A 184 -4.21 -12.24 4.78
C GLY A 184 -3.89 -13.54 4.04
N ALA A 185 -4.32 -13.65 2.78
CA ALA A 185 -3.98 -14.79 1.96
C ALA A 185 -2.62 -14.60 1.27
N THR A 186 -1.88 -15.69 1.12
CA THR A 186 -0.64 -15.71 0.35
C THR A 186 -0.66 -16.85 -0.67
N LYS A 187 -0.03 -16.65 -1.83
CA LYS A 187 0.07 -17.66 -2.87
C LYS A 187 1.38 -17.49 -3.65
N THR A 188 2.15 -18.57 -3.76
CA THR A 188 3.31 -18.58 -4.65
C THR A 188 2.86 -18.75 -6.09
N LEU A 189 3.44 -17.98 -7.01
CA LEU A 189 3.17 -18.09 -8.43
C LEU A 189 4.40 -17.76 -9.29
N ALA A 190 4.45 -18.35 -10.49
CA ALA A 190 5.38 -17.97 -11.53
C ALA A 190 4.69 -16.96 -12.45
N VAL A 191 5.36 -15.83 -12.71
CA VAL A 191 4.92 -14.81 -13.66
C VAL A 191 5.74 -14.97 -14.94
N SER A 192 5.09 -15.14 -16.07
CA SER A 192 5.72 -15.18 -17.38
C SER A 192 6.00 -13.77 -17.92
N ALA A 193 6.66 -13.68 -19.06
CA ALA A 193 6.88 -12.42 -19.76
C ALA A 193 5.56 -11.70 -20.15
N THR A 194 4.48 -12.46 -20.32
CA THR A 194 3.13 -11.94 -20.61
C THR A 194 2.27 -11.76 -19.36
N GLY A 195 2.76 -12.16 -18.19
CA GLY A 195 2.06 -12.08 -16.92
C GLY A 195 1.50 -13.41 -16.43
N ALA A 196 0.50 -13.34 -15.57
CA ALA A 196 -0.25 -14.47 -15.02
C ALA A 196 -1.71 -14.07 -14.79
N THR A 197 -2.65 -14.95 -15.14
CA THR A 197 -4.07 -14.77 -14.83
C THR A 197 -4.47 -15.76 -13.73
N LEU A 198 -5.05 -15.26 -12.66
CA LEU A 198 -5.51 -16.02 -11.52
C LEU A 198 -7.04 -16.09 -11.55
N GLY A 199 -7.59 -17.18 -11.04
CA GLY A 199 -9.02 -17.26 -10.77
C GLY A 199 -9.43 -16.39 -9.58
N THR A 200 -10.64 -16.62 -9.08
CA THR A 200 -11.12 -15.95 -7.86
C THR A 200 -10.40 -16.50 -6.63
N ILE A 201 -9.93 -15.59 -5.78
CA ILE A 201 -9.23 -15.90 -4.53
C ILE A 201 -10.14 -15.49 -3.37
N PRO A 202 -10.64 -16.43 -2.57
CA PRO A 202 -11.49 -16.13 -1.44
C PRO A 202 -10.66 -15.64 -0.25
N LEU A 203 -11.13 -14.58 0.41
CA LEU A 203 -10.64 -14.10 1.71
C LEU A 203 -11.72 -14.34 2.76
N ASP A 204 -11.37 -15.00 3.88
CA ASP A 204 -12.33 -15.36 4.92
C ASP A 204 -12.51 -14.22 5.93
N ALA A 205 -13.59 -13.49 5.81
CA ALA A 205 -14.01 -12.42 6.71
C ALA A 205 -15.09 -12.86 7.72
N ARG A 206 -15.52 -14.14 7.73
CA ARG A 206 -16.59 -14.64 8.61
C ARG A 206 -16.28 -14.50 10.09
N GLY A 207 -14.98 -14.52 10.44
CA GLY A 207 -14.51 -14.30 11.82
C GLY A 207 -14.54 -12.84 12.27
N TYR A 208 -14.71 -11.88 11.33
CA TYR A 208 -14.65 -10.46 11.66
C TYR A 208 -15.74 -10.07 12.66
N ARG A 209 -15.34 -9.24 13.63
CA ARG A 209 -16.24 -8.55 14.55
C ARG A 209 -15.73 -7.12 14.68
N PHE A 210 -16.58 -6.16 14.40
CA PHE A 210 -16.22 -4.78 14.64
C PHE A 210 -15.98 -4.56 16.13
N VAL A 211 -14.78 -4.09 16.44
CA VAL A 211 -14.40 -3.68 17.79
C VAL A 211 -13.99 -2.21 17.73
N GLN A 212 -14.66 -1.39 18.50
CA GLN A 212 -14.30 0.02 18.61
C GLN A 212 -12.86 0.14 19.13
N HIS A 213 -12.05 0.95 18.46
CA HIS A 213 -10.67 1.15 18.91
C HIS A 213 -10.63 1.91 20.25
N LYS A 214 -9.60 1.65 21.03
CA LYS A 214 -9.30 2.39 22.25
C LYS A 214 -8.66 3.74 21.92
N ASN A 215 -8.76 4.68 22.86
CA ASN A 215 -8.07 5.96 22.74
C ASN A 215 -6.54 5.78 22.73
N LYS A 216 -5.80 6.83 22.45
CA LYS A 216 -4.33 6.78 22.38
C LYS A 216 -3.65 6.35 23.68
N PHE A 217 -4.35 6.42 24.82
CA PHE A 217 -3.87 5.96 26.12
C PHE A 217 -4.25 4.49 26.41
N GLY A 218 -4.96 3.82 25.49
CA GLY A 218 -5.38 2.42 25.64
C GLY A 218 -6.67 2.25 26.45
N GLN A 219 -7.41 3.32 26.70
CA GLN A 219 -8.65 3.33 27.46
C GLN A 219 -9.86 3.32 26.52
N GLU A 220 -10.98 2.80 26.98
CA GLU A 220 -12.26 2.93 26.30
C GLU A 220 -12.72 4.40 26.30
N TYR A 221 -13.50 4.75 25.30
CA TYR A 221 -14.14 6.07 25.26
C TYR A 221 -15.30 6.08 26.26
N THR A 222 -15.36 7.15 27.07
CA THR A 222 -16.50 7.34 27.96
C THR A 222 -17.71 7.85 27.19
N SER A 223 -18.92 7.52 27.65
CA SER A 223 -20.19 7.96 27.02
C SER A 223 -20.34 9.48 26.92
N ALA A 224 -19.58 10.26 27.73
CA ALA A 224 -19.53 11.72 27.67
C ALA A 224 -18.71 12.24 26.46
N SER A 225 -17.79 11.44 25.91
CA SER A 225 -17.10 11.71 24.64
C SER A 225 -17.87 11.16 23.44
N GLY A 226 -19.05 10.60 23.70
CA GLY A 226 -19.85 9.89 22.71
C GLY A 226 -20.37 10.81 21.63
N ASP A 227 -20.21 10.32 20.44
CA ASP A 227 -20.80 10.79 19.22
C ASP A 227 -22.29 11.12 19.37
N ARG A 228 -22.59 12.37 19.57
CA ARG A 228 -23.90 12.88 19.17
C ARG A 228 -23.82 13.03 17.64
N TYR A 229 -24.13 11.95 16.96
CA TYR A 229 -24.35 11.94 15.51
C TYR A 229 -25.72 12.47 15.18
#